data_9588105801ece76da13fc190dae14635
#
_entry.id   9588105801ece76da13fc190dae14635
#
_cell.length_a   1.000
_cell.length_b   1.000
_cell.length_c   1.000
_cell.angle_alpha   90.00
_cell.angle_beta   90.00
_cell.angle_gamma   90.00
#
_symmetry.space_group_name_H-M   'P 1'
#
loop_
_entity.id
_entity.type
_entity.pdbx_description
1 polymer ?
#
loop_
_entity_poly.entity_id
_entity_poly.type
_entity_poly.pdbx_seq_one_letter_code
_entity_poly.pdbx_strand_id
1 'polypeptide(L)'
;MEVSGIDVSSHQGIIDWSKVQTDFVILRAGWSWYQGGMNIDKCFLENAQGVQKAGIPWGVYLYAYDKSPAAARIAAARLSDLLADYELAYPVYYDIEDTKYTKMSREDNTAIALAFLEAMQDHGHYAGLYTYTSFANSFLTMEKLAAYDLWIADYRSKMGYTGPGDVWMWQHTGTGGRTQGINGDVDQNLCYKDYPAIMRAAVPPVEQNPPTGIPDGWVPQAVVDKLQADYDALEAKHSDTLNRIMNIIQEA
;
A
#
# COMPACT_ATOMS: atom_id res chain seq x y z
N MET A 1 -14.06 2.01 -18.93
CA MET A 1 -14.79 2.48 -17.71
C MET A 1 -13.96 3.61 -17.14
N GLU A 2 -14.59 4.68 -16.65
CA GLU A 2 -13.90 5.76 -15.93
C GLU A 2 -14.62 5.94 -14.61
N VAL A 3 -13.87 5.93 -13.51
CA VAL A 3 -14.40 6.13 -12.16
C VAL A 3 -13.54 7.15 -11.42
N SER A 4 -14.16 7.87 -10.48
CA SER A 4 -13.53 8.96 -9.74
C SER A 4 -13.16 8.52 -8.33
N GLY A 5 -11.93 8.80 -7.91
CA GLY A 5 -11.44 8.45 -6.59
C GLY A 5 -10.65 9.57 -5.94
N ILE A 6 -10.26 9.31 -4.71
CA ILE A 6 -9.41 10.20 -3.92
C ILE A 6 -8.21 9.42 -3.38
N ASP A 7 -7.12 10.11 -3.10
CA ASP A 7 -6.07 9.55 -2.25
C ASP A 7 -5.89 10.41 -1.00
N VAL A 8 -5.61 9.74 0.11
CA VAL A 8 -5.56 10.36 1.42
C VAL A 8 -4.43 9.82 2.28
N SER A 9 -4.01 10.63 3.22
CA SER A 9 -2.98 10.32 4.20
C SER A 9 -3.30 11.02 5.53
N SER A 10 -2.35 11.04 6.44
CA SER A 10 -2.45 11.85 7.66
C SER A 10 -2.52 13.36 7.41
N HIS A 11 -2.30 13.84 6.18
CA HIS A 11 -2.46 15.25 5.83
C HIS A 11 -3.91 15.70 5.88
N GLN A 12 -4.85 14.81 5.58
CA GLN A 12 -6.29 15.07 5.66
C GLN A 12 -6.84 15.01 7.10
N GLY A 13 -6.02 14.56 8.06
CA GLY A 13 -6.42 14.45 9.47
C GLY A 13 -7.52 13.42 9.70
N ILE A 14 -8.47 13.73 10.57
CA ILE A 14 -9.61 12.87 10.86
C ILE A 14 -10.65 13.01 9.75
N ILE A 15 -11.07 11.89 9.18
CA ILE A 15 -12.02 11.79 8.06
C ILE A 15 -13.34 11.21 8.58
N ASP A 16 -14.45 11.88 8.26
CA ASP A 16 -15.80 11.33 8.49
C ASP A 16 -16.23 10.47 7.29
N TRP A 17 -15.79 9.23 7.31
CA TRP A 17 -16.02 8.24 6.23
C TRP A 17 -17.51 8.00 5.93
N SER A 18 -18.41 8.29 6.87
CA SER A 18 -19.87 8.17 6.66
C SER A 18 -20.42 9.19 5.65
N LYS A 19 -19.66 10.24 5.37
CA LYS A 19 -20.03 11.33 4.46
C LYS A 19 -19.24 11.31 3.14
N VAL A 20 -18.16 10.52 3.07
CA VAL A 20 -17.34 10.43 1.86
C VAL A 20 -18.11 9.74 0.74
N GLN A 21 -18.19 10.41 -0.42
CA GLN A 21 -18.80 9.88 -1.63
C GLN A 21 -17.76 9.85 -2.74
N THR A 22 -17.26 8.66 -3.05
CA THR A 22 -16.26 8.41 -4.06
C THR A 22 -16.35 6.96 -4.53
N ASP A 23 -15.90 6.67 -5.75
CA ASP A 23 -15.92 5.30 -6.27
C ASP A 23 -14.78 4.45 -5.69
N PHE A 24 -13.66 5.07 -5.30
CA PHE A 24 -12.53 4.38 -4.68
C PHE A 24 -11.65 5.32 -3.86
N VAL A 25 -10.78 4.72 -3.05
CA VAL A 25 -9.79 5.45 -2.24
C VAL A 25 -8.44 4.75 -2.32
N ILE A 26 -7.35 5.53 -2.41
CA ILE A 26 -5.99 5.04 -2.20
C ILE A 26 -5.45 5.63 -0.90
N LEU A 27 -5.12 4.78 0.08
CA LEU A 27 -4.65 5.19 1.40
C LEU A 27 -3.12 5.17 1.45
N ARG A 28 -2.50 6.20 2.03
CA ARG A 28 -1.09 6.09 2.37
C ARG A 28 -0.91 5.08 3.51
N ALA A 29 -0.26 3.95 3.20
CA ALA A 29 0.11 2.98 4.23
C ALA A 29 1.23 3.52 5.12
N GLY A 30 2.14 4.31 4.55
CA GLY A 30 3.25 4.91 5.26
C GLY A 30 4.35 5.37 4.32
N TRP A 31 5.59 5.34 4.82
CA TRP A 31 6.78 5.66 4.03
C TRP A 31 7.93 4.72 4.37
N SER A 32 8.73 4.40 3.37
CA SER A 32 9.88 3.52 3.56
C SER A 32 11.09 4.25 4.19
N TRP A 33 12.08 3.48 4.64
CA TRP A 33 13.32 3.98 5.19
C TRP A 33 14.50 3.81 4.23
N TYR A 34 15.52 4.64 4.36
CA TYR A 34 16.75 4.61 3.54
C TYR A 34 17.44 3.25 3.47
N GLN A 35 17.38 2.47 4.54
CA GLN A 35 18.04 1.17 4.70
C GLN A 35 17.09 -0.01 4.68
N GLY A 36 15.83 0.24 4.38
CA GLY A 36 14.75 -0.74 4.42
C GLY A 36 13.89 -0.66 5.67
N GLY A 37 12.68 -1.20 5.56
CA GLY A 37 11.62 -1.05 6.54
C GLY A 37 10.68 0.11 6.22
N MET A 38 9.69 0.35 7.08
CA MET A 38 8.72 1.42 6.90
C MET A 38 8.22 1.99 8.22
N ASN A 39 7.74 3.22 8.18
CA ASN A 39 6.83 3.79 9.18
C ASN A 39 5.41 3.71 8.65
N ILE A 40 4.49 3.36 9.51
CA ILE A 40 3.06 3.39 9.21
C ILE A 40 2.57 4.84 9.30
N ASP A 41 1.73 5.27 8.36
CA ASP A 41 1.04 6.56 8.47
C ASP A 41 0.15 6.56 9.70
N LYS A 42 0.22 7.61 10.50
CA LYS A 42 -0.49 7.69 11.81
C LYS A 42 -2.00 7.56 11.70
N CYS A 43 -2.60 7.86 10.53
CA CYS A 43 -4.03 7.73 10.28
C CYS A 43 -4.37 6.45 9.48
N PHE A 44 -3.38 5.62 9.10
CA PHE A 44 -3.63 4.47 8.21
C PHE A 44 -4.66 3.50 8.78
N LEU A 45 -4.48 3.06 10.02
CA LEU A 45 -5.37 2.06 10.64
C LEU A 45 -6.80 2.59 10.78
N GLU A 46 -6.95 3.86 11.19
CA GLU A 46 -8.26 4.52 11.30
C GLU A 46 -8.92 4.67 9.91
N ASN A 47 -8.15 5.09 8.92
CA ASN A 47 -8.63 5.23 7.55
C ASN A 47 -9.02 3.87 6.94
N ALA A 48 -8.20 2.83 7.12
CA ALA A 48 -8.49 1.48 6.64
C ALA A 48 -9.80 0.92 7.24
N GLN A 49 -10.00 1.07 8.55
CA GLN A 49 -11.26 0.72 9.20
C GLN A 49 -12.43 1.53 8.66
N GLY A 50 -12.22 2.83 8.45
CA GLY A 50 -13.24 3.74 7.95
C GLY A 50 -13.72 3.42 6.55
N VAL A 51 -12.81 3.20 5.59
CA VAL A 51 -13.16 2.84 4.20
C VAL A 51 -13.85 1.49 4.12
N GLN A 52 -13.37 0.49 4.92
CA GLN A 52 -14.01 -0.83 4.99
C GLN A 52 -15.45 -0.73 5.52
N LYS A 53 -15.65 0.02 6.62
CA LYS A 53 -17.00 0.23 7.18
C LYS A 53 -17.92 0.98 6.22
N ALA A 54 -17.38 1.90 5.44
CA ALA A 54 -18.13 2.64 4.42
C ALA A 54 -18.41 1.80 3.16
N GLY A 55 -17.76 0.63 3.01
CA GLY A 55 -17.90 -0.23 1.83
C GLY A 55 -17.27 0.35 0.57
N ILE A 56 -16.31 1.28 0.70
CA ILE A 56 -15.65 1.92 -0.43
C ILE A 56 -14.49 1.03 -0.88
N PRO A 57 -14.39 0.66 -2.18
CA PRO A 57 -13.24 -0.05 -2.73
C PRO A 57 -11.94 0.75 -2.52
N TRP A 58 -10.86 0.08 -2.11
CA TRP A 58 -9.64 0.80 -1.77
C TRP A 58 -8.36 0.03 -2.09
N GLY A 59 -7.28 0.78 -2.20
CA GLY A 59 -5.91 0.31 -2.30
C GLY A 59 -4.99 1.15 -1.43
N VAL A 60 -3.69 0.96 -1.61
CA VAL A 60 -2.70 1.68 -0.78
C VAL A 60 -1.53 2.21 -1.60
N TYR A 61 -0.81 3.17 -1.04
CA TYR A 61 0.52 3.53 -1.52
C TYR A 61 1.54 3.61 -0.39
N LEU A 62 2.80 3.34 -0.72
CA LEU A 62 3.96 3.54 0.14
C LEU A 62 4.83 4.63 -0.46
N TYR A 63 5.03 5.73 0.29
CA TYR A 63 5.94 6.81 -0.11
C TYR A 63 7.39 6.35 0.01
N ALA A 64 8.16 6.48 -1.07
CA ALA A 64 9.48 5.92 -1.18
C ALA A 64 10.56 6.82 -0.58
N TYR A 65 11.40 6.21 0.28
CA TYR A 65 12.67 6.79 0.73
C TYR A 65 13.84 5.80 0.64
N ASP A 66 13.63 4.63 0.06
CA ASP A 66 14.65 3.59 -0.10
C ASP A 66 15.84 4.10 -0.92
N LYS A 67 17.06 3.67 -0.55
CA LYS A 67 18.29 4.05 -1.27
C LYS A 67 18.93 2.90 -2.03
N SER A 68 18.32 1.74 -2.01
CA SER A 68 18.81 0.57 -2.71
C SER A 68 17.69 -0.42 -3.02
N PRO A 69 17.86 -1.29 -4.02
CA PRO A 69 16.92 -2.40 -4.27
C PRO A 69 16.69 -3.30 -3.07
N ALA A 70 17.73 -3.57 -2.27
CA ALA A 70 17.60 -4.38 -1.05
C ALA A 70 16.70 -3.70 0.00
N ALA A 71 16.84 -2.38 0.19
CA ALA A 71 15.99 -1.61 1.09
C ALA A 71 14.52 -1.64 0.62
N ALA A 72 14.27 -1.47 -0.67
CA ALA A 72 12.93 -1.51 -1.25
C ALA A 72 12.25 -2.88 -1.07
N ARG A 73 12.99 -3.99 -1.21
CA ARG A 73 12.46 -5.35 -0.93
C ARG A 73 12.09 -5.53 0.55
N ILE A 74 12.89 -4.98 1.48
CA ILE A 74 12.56 -5.03 2.91
C ILE A 74 11.29 -4.19 3.20
N ALA A 75 11.17 -3.01 2.59
CA ALA A 75 9.97 -2.17 2.72
C ALA A 75 8.73 -2.88 2.16
N ALA A 76 8.84 -3.55 1.02
CA ALA A 76 7.76 -4.35 0.43
C ALA A 76 7.31 -5.49 1.36
N ALA A 77 8.25 -6.24 1.95
CA ALA A 77 7.92 -7.31 2.90
C ALA A 77 7.18 -6.76 4.13
N ARG A 78 7.64 -5.63 4.69
CA ARG A 78 6.97 -4.98 5.83
C ARG A 78 5.58 -4.45 5.48
N LEU A 79 5.40 -3.93 4.28
CA LEU A 79 4.09 -3.51 3.80
C LEU A 79 3.17 -4.71 3.61
N SER A 80 3.67 -5.80 3.05
CA SER A 80 2.90 -7.05 2.91
C SER A 80 2.45 -7.59 4.26
N ASP A 81 3.34 -7.60 5.28
CA ASP A 81 2.99 -7.98 6.65
C ASP A 81 1.86 -7.10 7.21
N LEU A 82 1.92 -5.77 6.99
CA LEU A 82 0.88 -4.83 7.42
C LEU A 82 -0.46 -5.10 6.72
N LEU A 83 -0.42 -5.55 5.48
CA LEU A 83 -1.60 -5.76 4.64
C LEU A 83 -2.21 -7.16 4.76
N ALA A 84 -1.61 -8.08 5.53
CA ALA A 84 -1.99 -9.49 5.58
C ALA A 84 -3.47 -9.76 5.89
N ASP A 85 -4.09 -8.90 6.70
CA ASP A 85 -5.50 -9.03 7.12
C ASP A 85 -6.47 -8.16 6.28
N TYR A 86 -5.99 -7.53 5.20
CA TYR A 86 -6.80 -6.65 4.38
C TYR A 86 -7.04 -7.19 2.97
N GLU A 87 -8.29 -7.17 2.53
CA GLU A 87 -8.66 -7.43 1.13
C GLU A 87 -8.66 -6.10 0.36
N LEU A 88 -7.68 -5.92 -0.51
CA LEU A 88 -7.59 -4.73 -1.35
C LEU A 88 -8.38 -4.93 -2.64
N ALA A 89 -9.12 -3.91 -3.05
CA ALA A 89 -9.82 -3.85 -4.33
C ALA A 89 -9.04 -3.06 -5.40
N TYR A 90 -7.99 -2.35 -4.99
CA TYR A 90 -7.09 -1.56 -5.83
C TYR A 90 -5.63 -1.93 -5.53
N PRO A 91 -4.68 -1.61 -6.44
CA PRO A 91 -3.28 -1.97 -6.30
C PRO A 91 -2.59 -1.42 -5.05
N VAL A 92 -1.42 -2.00 -4.77
CA VAL A 92 -0.39 -1.43 -3.93
C VAL A 92 0.54 -0.62 -4.82
N TYR A 93 0.59 0.70 -4.63
CA TYR A 93 1.44 1.59 -5.42
C TYR A 93 2.74 1.93 -4.69
N TYR A 94 3.84 1.89 -5.44
CA TYR A 94 5.11 2.46 -4.99
C TYR A 94 5.20 3.90 -5.46
N ASP A 95 5.21 4.82 -4.52
CA ASP A 95 5.22 6.27 -4.77
C ASP A 95 6.66 6.78 -4.75
N ILE A 96 7.27 6.89 -5.95
CA ILE A 96 8.64 7.33 -6.12
C ILE A 96 8.70 8.70 -6.80
N GLU A 97 8.90 9.76 -5.99
CA GLU A 97 8.90 11.14 -6.46
C GLU A 97 9.78 12.09 -5.62
N ASP A 98 10.33 11.61 -4.50
CA ASP A 98 11.08 12.47 -3.59
C ASP A 98 12.32 13.07 -4.25
N THR A 99 12.60 14.34 -3.92
CA THR A 99 13.74 15.09 -4.47
C THR A 99 15.12 14.44 -4.23
N LYS A 100 15.21 13.49 -3.30
CA LYS A 100 16.45 12.72 -3.07
C LYS A 100 16.82 11.87 -4.28
N TYR A 101 15.84 11.36 -4.98
CA TYR A 101 16.04 10.56 -6.18
C TYR A 101 16.53 11.38 -7.39
N THR A 102 16.32 12.69 -7.39
CA THR A 102 16.85 13.55 -8.46
C THR A 102 18.39 13.64 -8.44
N LYS A 103 19.03 13.19 -7.34
CA LYS A 103 20.47 13.11 -7.17
C LYS A 103 21.05 11.73 -7.45
N MET A 104 20.22 10.76 -7.75
CA MET A 104 20.58 9.39 -8.10
C MET A 104 20.51 9.20 -9.60
N SER A 105 21.11 8.14 -10.13
CA SER A 105 20.99 7.81 -11.54
C SER A 105 19.59 7.29 -11.87
N ARG A 106 19.18 7.41 -13.12
CA ARG A 106 17.91 6.82 -13.61
C ARG A 106 17.89 5.31 -13.41
N GLU A 107 19.03 4.67 -13.64
CA GLU A 107 19.22 3.24 -13.49
C GLU A 107 18.99 2.81 -12.04
N ASP A 108 19.59 3.51 -11.08
CA ASP A 108 19.43 3.21 -9.65
C ASP A 108 17.99 3.42 -9.17
N ASN A 109 17.37 4.56 -9.54
CA ASN A 109 15.97 4.82 -9.21
C ASN A 109 15.05 3.75 -9.78
N THR A 110 15.27 3.36 -11.04
CA THR A 110 14.50 2.31 -11.69
C THR A 110 14.69 0.95 -11.05
N ALA A 111 15.92 0.61 -10.66
CA ALA A 111 16.22 -0.64 -9.98
C ALA A 111 15.56 -0.71 -8.58
N ILE A 112 15.48 0.41 -7.87
CA ILE A 112 14.77 0.52 -6.58
C ILE A 112 13.28 0.28 -6.80
N ALA A 113 12.67 0.97 -7.77
CA ALA A 113 11.25 0.82 -8.07
C ALA A 113 10.90 -0.62 -8.48
N LEU A 114 11.68 -1.22 -9.38
CA LEU A 114 11.51 -2.63 -9.80
C LEU A 114 11.58 -3.58 -8.62
N ALA A 115 12.58 -3.40 -7.74
CA ALA A 115 12.78 -4.29 -6.60
C ALA A 115 11.58 -4.29 -5.63
N PHE A 116 10.95 -3.13 -5.43
CA PHE A 116 9.71 -3.05 -4.64
C PHE A 116 8.54 -3.72 -5.34
N LEU A 117 8.32 -3.38 -6.61
CA LEU A 117 7.18 -3.87 -7.39
C LEU A 117 7.22 -5.40 -7.55
N GLU A 118 8.40 -5.95 -7.90
CA GLU A 118 8.63 -7.40 -7.96
C GLU A 118 8.36 -8.08 -6.61
N ALA A 119 8.91 -7.51 -5.51
CA ALA A 119 8.71 -8.08 -4.19
C ALA A 119 7.23 -8.07 -3.76
N MET A 120 6.47 -7.01 -4.07
CA MET A 120 5.02 -6.99 -3.80
C MET A 120 4.28 -8.06 -4.60
N GLN A 121 4.65 -8.29 -5.87
CA GLN A 121 4.09 -9.39 -6.67
C GLN A 121 4.46 -10.76 -6.12
N ASP A 122 5.71 -10.95 -5.66
CA ASP A 122 6.18 -12.19 -5.02
C ASP A 122 5.38 -12.49 -3.72
N HIS A 123 4.91 -11.45 -3.03
CA HIS A 123 4.01 -11.55 -1.88
C HIS A 123 2.52 -11.66 -2.26
N GLY A 124 2.18 -11.75 -3.54
CA GLY A 124 0.82 -11.97 -4.02
C GLY A 124 -0.03 -10.70 -4.16
N HIS A 125 0.56 -9.52 -4.05
CA HIS A 125 -0.16 -8.25 -4.24
C HIS A 125 -0.10 -7.78 -5.70
N TYR A 126 -1.16 -7.13 -6.14
CA TYR A 126 -1.15 -6.40 -7.41
C TYR A 126 -0.40 -5.09 -7.23
N ALA A 127 0.76 -4.96 -7.88
CA ALA A 127 1.66 -3.82 -7.71
C ALA A 127 1.56 -2.84 -8.88
N GLY A 128 1.59 -1.54 -8.58
CA GLY A 128 1.63 -0.45 -9.54
C GLY A 128 2.63 0.64 -9.13
N LEU A 129 2.96 1.51 -10.07
CA LEU A 129 3.89 2.61 -9.87
C LEU A 129 3.13 3.94 -9.84
N TYR A 130 3.36 4.75 -8.78
CA TYR A 130 2.98 6.16 -8.78
C TYR A 130 4.21 7.05 -8.92
N THR A 131 4.06 8.07 -9.75
CA THR A 131 4.98 9.19 -9.86
C THR A 131 4.33 10.35 -10.64
N TYR A 132 5.00 11.50 -10.78
CA TYR A 132 4.51 12.58 -11.64
C TYR A 132 5.22 12.62 -13.00
N THR A 133 4.53 13.19 -14.00
CA THR A 133 4.96 13.17 -15.42
C THR A 133 6.43 13.57 -15.64
N SER A 134 6.89 14.67 -15.03
CA SER A 134 8.29 15.11 -15.25
C SER A 134 9.31 14.24 -14.51
N PHE A 135 8.97 13.62 -13.39
CA PHE A 135 9.84 12.65 -12.71
C PHE A 135 9.98 11.37 -13.54
N ALA A 136 8.87 10.82 -14.03
CA ALA A 136 8.88 9.67 -14.93
C ALA A 136 9.83 9.89 -16.11
N ASN A 137 9.70 11.04 -16.78
CA ASN A 137 10.51 11.37 -17.96
C ASN A 137 11.98 11.62 -17.66
N SER A 138 12.32 12.15 -16.47
CA SER A 138 13.67 12.62 -16.17
C SER A 138 14.49 11.65 -15.33
N PHE A 139 13.84 10.91 -14.42
CA PHE A 139 14.54 10.17 -13.36
C PHE A 139 14.25 8.67 -13.35
N LEU A 140 13.41 8.16 -14.26
CA LEU A 140 13.10 6.74 -14.39
C LEU A 140 13.31 6.25 -15.83
N THR A 141 13.73 5.00 -16.00
CA THR A 141 13.78 4.30 -17.29
C THR A 141 12.44 3.58 -17.46
N MET A 142 11.44 4.31 -17.97
CA MET A 142 10.06 3.86 -18.02
C MET A 142 9.84 2.62 -18.91
N GLU A 143 10.72 2.37 -19.89
CA GLU A 143 10.71 1.14 -20.70
C GLU A 143 10.81 -0.12 -19.83
N LYS A 144 11.56 -0.08 -18.73
CA LYS A 144 11.71 -1.20 -17.79
C LYS A 144 10.52 -1.34 -16.84
N LEU A 145 9.77 -0.28 -16.64
CA LEU A 145 8.61 -0.22 -15.75
C LEU A 145 7.27 -0.36 -16.50
N ALA A 146 7.31 -0.44 -17.83
CA ALA A 146 6.12 -0.43 -18.68
C ALA A 146 5.19 -1.65 -18.50
N ALA A 147 5.66 -2.72 -17.86
CA ALA A 147 4.83 -3.87 -17.52
C ALA A 147 3.92 -3.65 -16.30
N TYR A 148 4.18 -2.60 -15.53
CA TYR A 148 3.39 -2.24 -14.36
C TYR A 148 2.37 -1.16 -14.68
N ASP A 149 1.23 -1.22 -14.01
CA ASP A 149 0.20 -0.20 -14.14
C ASP A 149 0.68 1.13 -13.55
N LEU A 150 0.50 2.22 -14.30
CA LEU A 150 0.95 3.53 -13.89
C LEU A 150 -0.21 4.35 -13.29
N TRP A 151 0.07 4.96 -12.15
CA TRP A 151 -0.68 6.04 -11.56
C TRP A 151 0.17 7.31 -11.68
N ILE A 152 -0.26 8.23 -12.53
CA ILE A 152 0.53 9.42 -12.87
C ILE A 152 -0.14 10.69 -12.34
N ALA A 153 0.63 11.49 -11.59
CA ALA A 153 0.22 12.84 -11.25
C ALA A 153 0.55 13.80 -12.39
N ASP A 154 -0.48 14.51 -12.83
CA ASP A 154 -0.36 15.55 -13.85
C ASP A 154 -1.51 16.56 -13.71
N TYR A 155 -1.21 17.71 -13.16
CA TYR A 155 -2.22 18.72 -12.79
C TYR A 155 -2.60 19.67 -13.93
N ARG A 156 -2.27 19.28 -15.17
CA ARG A 156 -2.75 19.98 -16.36
C ARG A 156 -4.18 19.58 -16.68
N SER A 157 -4.84 20.34 -17.56
CA SER A 157 -6.23 20.10 -17.97
C SER A 157 -6.44 18.75 -18.70
N LYS A 158 -5.38 18.11 -19.12
CA LYS A 158 -5.36 16.77 -19.72
C LYS A 158 -4.05 16.07 -19.36
N MET A 159 -4.09 14.75 -19.29
CA MET A 159 -2.91 13.90 -19.15
C MET A 159 -1.87 14.25 -20.20
N GLY A 160 -0.66 14.47 -19.77
CA GLY A 160 0.44 14.83 -20.66
C GLY A 160 1.61 13.86 -20.65
N TYR A 161 1.53 12.78 -19.86
CA TYR A 161 2.48 11.68 -19.97
C TYR A 161 2.24 10.92 -21.27
N THR A 162 3.29 10.71 -22.04
CA THR A 162 3.26 10.01 -23.34
C THR A 162 4.39 8.98 -23.47
N GLY A 163 5.04 8.66 -22.35
CA GLY A 163 6.11 7.66 -22.27
C GLY A 163 5.58 6.22 -22.29
N PRO A 164 6.49 5.24 -22.18
CA PRO A 164 6.14 3.83 -22.12
C PRO A 164 5.30 3.48 -20.89
N GLY A 165 4.45 2.44 -21.03
CA GLY A 165 3.56 1.94 -20.00
C GLY A 165 2.15 2.54 -20.08
N ASP A 166 1.19 1.80 -19.54
CA ASP A 166 -0.21 2.19 -19.57
C ASP A 166 -0.57 2.99 -18.30
N VAL A 167 -1.05 4.22 -18.49
CA VAL A 167 -1.57 5.04 -17.40
C VAL A 167 -3.01 4.62 -17.14
N TRP A 168 -3.22 3.88 -16.06
CA TRP A 168 -4.54 3.42 -15.65
C TRP A 168 -5.16 4.27 -14.55
N MET A 169 -4.37 5.11 -13.91
CA MET A 169 -4.87 6.08 -12.92
C MET A 169 -4.19 7.43 -13.10
N TRP A 170 -4.96 8.49 -13.07
CA TRP A 170 -4.52 9.87 -13.21
C TRP A 170 -4.90 10.68 -11.98
N GLN A 171 -3.89 11.14 -11.22
CA GLN A 171 -4.09 12.16 -10.19
C GLN A 171 -4.08 13.52 -10.88
N HIS A 172 -5.26 14.15 -10.99
CA HIS A 172 -5.44 15.36 -11.80
C HIS A 172 -5.51 16.64 -10.98
N THR A 173 -5.57 16.55 -9.65
CA THR A 173 -5.52 17.71 -8.76
C THR A 173 -4.74 17.38 -7.48
N GLY A 174 -3.89 18.30 -7.07
CA GLY A 174 -3.15 18.26 -5.81
C GLY A 174 -3.53 19.41 -4.86
N THR A 175 -4.38 20.34 -5.32
CA THR A 175 -4.88 21.46 -4.51
C THR A 175 -6.29 21.82 -4.95
N GLY A 176 -7.14 22.23 -4.00
CA GLY A 176 -8.51 22.67 -4.28
C GLY A 176 -9.54 21.58 -4.47
N GLY A 177 -9.13 20.30 -4.53
CA GLY A 177 -10.06 19.17 -4.50
C GLY A 177 -10.84 19.16 -3.19
N ARG A 178 -12.13 18.85 -3.25
CA ARG A 178 -13.01 18.80 -2.07
C ARG A 178 -13.89 17.57 -2.10
N THR A 179 -14.04 16.96 -0.93
CA THR A 179 -14.94 15.82 -0.71
C THR A 179 -15.62 16.01 0.65
N GLN A 180 -16.91 15.67 0.73
CA GLN A 180 -17.62 15.71 2.02
C GLN A 180 -16.96 14.73 3.00
N GLY A 181 -16.92 15.10 4.28
CA GLY A 181 -16.28 14.29 5.31
C GLY A 181 -14.79 14.53 5.47
N ILE A 182 -14.15 15.29 4.57
CA ILE A 182 -12.74 15.67 4.62
C ILE A 182 -12.59 17.17 4.76
N ASN A 183 -11.80 17.60 5.75
CA ASN A 183 -11.48 19.00 5.94
C ASN A 183 -10.23 19.38 5.13
N GLY A 184 -10.33 20.42 4.30
CA GLY A 184 -9.22 20.88 3.48
C GLY A 184 -9.15 20.23 2.11
N ASP A 185 -7.97 20.27 1.51
CA ASP A 185 -7.73 19.74 0.17
C ASP A 185 -7.57 18.22 0.20
N VAL A 186 -8.07 17.59 -0.85
CA VAL A 186 -7.90 16.16 -1.11
C VAL A 186 -7.54 15.94 -2.58
N ASP A 187 -6.58 15.09 -2.83
CA ASP A 187 -6.16 14.72 -4.17
C ASP A 187 -7.24 13.91 -4.86
N GLN A 188 -7.49 14.23 -6.14
CA GLN A 188 -8.54 13.61 -6.93
C GLN A 188 -7.97 12.84 -8.10
N ASN A 189 -8.55 11.68 -8.36
CA ASN A 189 -8.07 10.71 -9.31
C ASN A 189 -9.16 10.26 -10.27
N LEU A 190 -8.77 9.97 -11.50
CA LEU A 190 -9.56 9.23 -12.48
C LEU A 190 -8.91 7.86 -12.69
N CYS A 191 -9.68 6.79 -12.62
CA CYS A 191 -9.21 5.44 -12.89
C CYS A 191 -9.93 4.87 -14.11
N TYR A 192 -9.16 4.27 -15.04
CA TYR A 192 -9.62 3.77 -16.32
C TYR A 192 -9.69 2.23 -16.40
N LYS A 193 -9.30 1.53 -15.31
CA LYS A 193 -9.21 0.08 -15.22
C LYS A 193 -10.14 -0.46 -14.12
N ASP A 194 -10.83 -1.57 -14.38
CA ASP A 194 -11.71 -2.20 -13.40
C ASP A 194 -10.89 -3.08 -12.45
N TYR A 195 -10.15 -2.45 -11.52
CA TYR A 195 -9.37 -3.17 -10.52
C TYR A 195 -10.22 -4.07 -9.63
N PRO A 196 -11.41 -3.66 -9.13
CA PRO A 196 -12.24 -4.56 -8.33
C PRO A 196 -12.60 -5.86 -9.04
N ALA A 197 -12.84 -5.83 -10.36
CA ALA A 197 -13.10 -7.06 -11.13
C ALA A 197 -11.84 -7.91 -11.26
N ILE A 198 -10.67 -7.29 -11.51
CA ILE A 198 -9.38 -7.98 -11.63
C ILE A 198 -8.99 -8.65 -10.31
N MET A 199 -9.10 -7.92 -9.19
CA MET A 199 -8.74 -8.44 -7.86
C MET A 199 -9.63 -9.62 -7.46
N ARG A 200 -10.94 -9.53 -7.71
CA ARG A 200 -11.87 -10.67 -7.47
C ARG A 200 -11.55 -11.88 -8.34
N ALA A 201 -11.11 -11.68 -9.58
CA ALA A 201 -10.75 -12.76 -10.49
C ALA A 201 -9.41 -13.42 -10.12
N ALA A 202 -8.49 -12.67 -9.49
CA ALA A 202 -7.20 -13.17 -9.01
C ALA A 202 -7.34 -14.05 -7.75
N VAL A 203 -8.41 -13.85 -6.95
CA VAL A 203 -8.75 -14.77 -5.86
C VAL A 203 -9.40 -15.99 -6.50
N PRO A 204 -8.76 -17.19 -6.47
CA PRO A 204 -9.44 -18.39 -6.97
C PRO A 204 -10.77 -18.52 -6.21
N PRO A 205 -11.85 -18.96 -6.89
CA PRO A 205 -13.10 -19.21 -6.19
C PRO A 205 -12.78 -20.10 -4.98
N VAL A 206 -13.01 -19.60 -3.79
CA VAL A 206 -13.03 -20.46 -2.61
C VAL A 206 -14.10 -21.47 -2.94
N GLU A 207 -13.69 -22.71 -3.25
CA GLU A 207 -14.66 -23.80 -3.30
C GLU A 207 -15.45 -23.72 -2.01
N GLN A 208 -16.75 -23.42 -2.10
CA GLN A 208 -17.64 -23.29 -0.94
C GLN A 208 -17.92 -24.65 -0.27
N ASN A 209 -17.04 -25.58 -0.52
CA ASN A 209 -16.87 -26.75 0.32
C ASN A 209 -15.67 -26.45 1.23
N PRO A 210 -15.87 -26.07 2.50
CA PRO A 210 -14.83 -26.35 3.48
C PRO A 210 -14.46 -27.82 3.24
N PRO A 211 -13.15 -28.18 3.18
CA PRO A 211 -12.78 -29.56 3.06
C PRO A 211 -13.57 -30.29 4.16
N THR A 212 -14.54 -31.10 3.74
CA THR A 212 -15.33 -31.90 4.66
C THR A 212 -14.36 -32.92 5.23
N GLY A 213 -13.83 -32.60 6.41
CA GLY A 213 -12.80 -33.33 7.11
C GLY A 213 -11.39 -32.91 6.71
N ILE A 214 -10.76 -32.07 7.53
CA ILE A 214 -9.33 -32.25 7.78
C ILE A 214 -9.24 -33.71 8.22
N PRO A 215 -8.50 -34.60 7.51
CA PRO A 215 -8.38 -35.97 7.96
C PRO A 215 -7.87 -35.93 9.39
N ASP A 216 -8.55 -36.57 10.32
CA ASP A 216 -8.08 -36.72 11.68
C ASP A 216 -6.61 -37.18 11.62
N GLY A 217 -5.70 -36.33 12.09
CA GLY A 217 -4.25 -36.61 12.11
C GLY A 217 -3.36 -35.87 11.12
N TRP A 218 -3.87 -34.90 10.35
CA TRP A 218 -3.02 -34.16 9.38
C TRP A 218 -1.96 -33.24 10.03
N VAL A 219 -2.26 -32.75 11.25
CA VAL A 219 -1.25 -32.17 12.13
C VAL A 219 -1.30 -32.97 13.43
N PRO A 220 -0.21 -33.66 13.82
CA PRO A 220 -0.16 -34.34 15.10
C PRO A 220 -0.53 -33.35 16.21
N GLN A 221 -1.44 -33.75 17.12
CA GLN A 221 -1.87 -32.88 18.24
C GLN A 221 -0.67 -32.31 19.00
N ALA A 222 0.41 -33.08 19.13
CA ALA A 222 1.68 -32.64 19.72
C ALA A 222 2.31 -31.41 19.04
N VAL A 223 2.08 -31.21 17.73
CA VAL A 223 2.56 -30.02 16.99
C VAL A 223 1.67 -28.82 17.30
N VAL A 224 0.37 -29.03 17.39
CA VAL A 224 -0.59 -27.98 17.79
C VAL A 224 -0.30 -27.53 19.24
N ASP A 225 -0.13 -28.49 20.15
CA ASP A 225 0.18 -28.23 21.56
C ASP A 225 1.52 -27.48 21.72
N LYS A 226 2.51 -27.86 20.91
CA LYS A 226 3.80 -27.16 20.90
C LYS A 226 3.69 -25.74 20.38
N LEU A 227 2.98 -25.51 19.27
CA LEU A 227 2.75 -24.16 18.72
C LEU A 227 2.01 -23.28 19.71
N GLN A 228 1.00 -23.84 20.40
CA GLN A 228 0.27 -23.11 21.45
C GLN A 228 1.19 -22.75 22.62
N ALA A 229 2.03 -23.69 23.08
CA ALA A 229 2.99 -23.44 24.16
C ALA A 229 4.05 -22.39 23.75
N ASP A 230 4.54 -22.43 22.51
CA ASP A 230 5.49 -21.44 21.97
C ASP A 230 4.85 -20.05 21.89
N TYR A 231 3.57 -19.97 21.48
CA TYR A 231 2.77 -18.73 21.44
C TYR A 231 2.59 -18.15 22.86
N ASP A 232 2.14 -18.97 23.82
CA ASP A 232 1.92 -18.55 25.19
C ASP A 232 3.22 -18.06 25.86
N ALA A 233 4.35 -18.72 25.56
CA ALA A 233 5.67 -18.30 26.04
C ALA A 233 6.12 -16.96 25.45
N LEU A 234 5.78 -16.69 24.17
CA LEU A 234 6.06 -15.42 23.51
C LEU A 234 5.22 -14.28 24.09
N GLU A 235 3.93 -14.51 24.36
CA GLU A 235 3.05 -13.55 25.00
C GLU A 235 3.54 -13.20 26.42
N ALA A 236 3.92 -14.21 27.21
CA ALA A 236 4.45 -13.99 28.55
C ALA A 236 5.74 -13.15 28.53
N LYS A 237 6.65 -13.43 27.59
CA LYS A 237 7.88 -12.65 27.41
C LYS A 237 7.61 -11.21 26.97
N HIS A 238 6.62 -11.00 26.10
CA HIS A 238 6.21 -9.67 25.65
C HIS A 238 5.62 -8.86 26.81
N SER A 239 4.75 -9.47 27.62
CA SER A 239 4.16 -8.87 28.82
C SER A 239 5.21 -8.48 29.85
N ASP A 240 6.20 -9.35 30.12
CA ASP A 240 7.32 -9.05 31.02
C ASP A 240 8.17 -7.87 30.51
N THR A 241 8.44 -7.83 29.22
CA THR A 241 9.17 -6.72 28.60
C THR A 241 8.44 -5.40 28.75
N LEU A 242 7.12 -5.37 28.51
CA LEU A 242 6.28 -4.17 28.68
C LEU A 242 6.28 -3.70 30.15
N ASN A 243 6.16 -4.62 31.10
CA ASN A 243 6.19 -4.31 32.54
C ASN A 243 7.54 -3.71 32.96
N ARG A 244 8.65 -4.22 32.43
CA ARG A 244 9.99 -3.66 32.68
C ARG A 244 10.14 -2.26 32.11
N ILE A 245 9.65 -2.00 30.90
CA ILE A 245 9.64 -0.67 30.30
C ILE A 245 8.79 0.30 31.14
N MET A 246 7.60 -0.11 31.57
CA MET A 246 6.73 0.71 32.42
C MET A 246 7.40 1.08 33.74
N ASN A 247 8.10 0.14 34.39
CA ASN A 247 8.84 0.40 35.62
C ASN A 247 9.98 1.42 35.41
N ILE A 248 10.73 1.30 34.32
CA ILE A 248 11.81 2.27 33.98
C ILE A 248 11.23 3.68 33.78
N ILE A 249 10.05 3.79 33.15
CA ILE A 249 9.38 5.09 32.92
C ILE A 249 8.88 5.69 34.24
N GLN A 250 8.49 4.87 35.21
CA GLN A 250 8.00 5.36 36.54
C GLN A 250 9.13 5.75 37.48
N GLU A 251 10.35 5.26 37.26
CA GLU A 251 11.53 5.57 38.07
C GLU A 251 12.36 6.76 37.53
N ALA A 252 11.99 7.30 36.36
CA ALA A 252 12.65 8.44 35.70
C ALA A 252 11.88 9.76 35.92
#